data_8eae3e1900bbcf052e9fb37817cad941
#
_entry.id   8eae3e1900bbcf052e9fb37817cad941
#
_cell.length_a   1.000
_cell.length_b   1.000
_cell.length_c   1.000
_cell.angle_alpha   90.00
_cell.angle_beta   90.00
_cell.angle_gamma   90.00
#
_symmetry.space_group_name_H-M   'P 1'
#
loop_
_entity.id
_entity.type
_entity.pdbx_description
1 polymer ?
#
loop_
_entity_poly.entity_id
_entity_poly.type
_entity_poly.pdbx_seq_one_letter_code
_entity_poly.pdbx_strand_id
1 'polypeptide(L)'
;MSNASQLQIPNAKLDPRGWLNAAAEDQGFLVVGIGPASIGSVYKDGLSTFLDNAFEGDMDWLRTTASKRMQPQNMWPDAKSAIVLGMNYGPDHNPMDNLSARTAGNISVYARGRDYHDVLKGKLKQLASQFSAKTGNAVKVFVDTAPLMEKPLAQQAGLGWQGKHTNLIDKDSGSFFFLGELYTDLPLPLDEEQTDHCGDCSRCMAA
;
A
#
# COMPACT_ATOMS: atom_id res chain seq x y z
N MET A 1 -34.49 -13.35 -43.58
CA MET A 1 -33.67 -14.30 -42.85
C MET A 1 -32.29 -13.71 -42.79
N SER A 2 -31.97 -13.03 -41.71
CA SER A 2 -30.70 -12.36 -41.50
C SER A 2 -30.00 -13.00 -40.32
N ASN A 3 -28.91 -13.65 -40.60
CA ASN A 3 -28.11 -14.40 -39.66
C ASN A 3 -27.10 -13.42 -39.01
N ALA A 4 -27.42 -12.92 -37.82
CA ALA A 4 -26.50 -12.13 -37.04
C ALA A 4 -25.47 -13.08 -36.39
N SER A 5 -24.30 -13.18 -37.03
CA SER A 5 -23.13 -13.84 -36.46
C SER A 5 -22.72 -13.15 -35.18
N GLN A 6 -23.02 -13.72 -34.03
CA GLN A 6 -22.40 -13.35 -32.77
C GLN A 6 -20.91 -13.62 -32.87
N LEU A 7 -20.13 -12.55 -32.95
CA LEU A 7 -18.68 -12.58 -32.73
C LEU A 7 -18.46 -12.96 -31.26
N GLN A 8 -18.24 -14.25 -31.01
CA GLN A 8 -17.68 -14.72 -29.74
C GLN A 8 -16.23 -14.26 -29.68
N ILE A 9 -15.98 -13.24 -28.87
CA ILE A 9 -14.62 -12.88 -28.47
C ILE A 9 -14.06 -14.09 -27.71
N PRO A 10 -12.90 -14.65 -28.12
CA PRO A 10 -12.29 -15.75 -27.38
C PRO A 10 -11.99 -15.26 -25.96
N ASN A 11 -12.50 -15.96 -24.97
CA ASN A 11 -12.23 -15.76 -23.56
C ASN A 11 -10.78 -16.23 -23.31
N ALA A 12 -9.79 -15.45 -23.76
CA ALA A 12 -8.43 -15.57 -23.28
C ALA A 12 -8.51 -15.31 -21.78
N LYS A 13 -8.24 -16.31 -20.96
CA LYS A 13 -8.18 -16.15 -19.50
C LYS A 13 -7.29 -14.95 -19.21
N LEU A 14 -7.92 -13.83 -18.83
CA LEU A 14 -7.21 -12.65 -18.40
C LEU A 14 -6.29 -13.09 -17.27
N ASP A 15 -4.99 -12.89 -17.40
CA ASP A 15 -4.08 -12.92 -16.27
C ASP A 15 -4.15 -11.55 -15.56
N PRO A 16 -4.96 -11.42 -14.50
CA PRO A 16 -5.13 -10.14 -13.83
C PRO A 16 -3.82 -9.66 -13.21
N ARG A 17 -2.92 -10.58 -12.82
CA ARG A 17 -1.66 -10.29 -12.16
C ARG A 17 -0.65 -9.67 -13.12
N GLY A 18 -0.40 -10.32 -14.26
CA GLY A 18 0.54 -9.81 -15.26
C GLY A 18 0.13 -8.44 -15.78
N TRP A 19 -1.15 -8.27 -16.08
CA TRP A 19 -1.68 -6.97 -16.48
C TRP A 19 -1.55 -5.91 -15.37
N LEU A 20 -1.86 -6.26 -14.13
CA LEU A 20 -1.81 -5.34 -13.00
C LEU A 20 -0.38 -4.81 -12.78
N ASN A 21 0.62 -5.68 -12.83
CA ASN A 21 2.01 -5.30 -12.71
C ASN A 21 2.42 -4.30 -13.78
N ALA A 22 2.12 -4.59 -15.05
CA ALA A 22 2.45 -3.69 -16.16
C ALA A 22 1.72 -2.33 -16.05
N ALA A 23 0.43 -2.34 -15.72
CA ALA A 23 -0.34 -1.12 -15.56
C ALA A 23 0.10 -0.28 -14.35
N ALA A 24 0.56 -0.90 -13.28
CA ALA A 24 1.13 -0.21 -12.12
C ALA A 24 2.50 0.40 -12.45
N GLU A 25 3.37 -0.32 -13.15
CA GLU A 25 4.65 0.18 -13.63
C GLU A 25 4.48 1.40 -14.54
N ASP A 26 3.54 1.35 -15.48
CA ASP A 26 3.19 2.49 -16.36
C ASP A 26 2.74 3.73 -15.57
N GLN A 27 2.16 3.54 -14.39
CA GLN A 27 1.81 4.62 -13.47
C GLN A 27 2.98 5.05 -12.56
N GLY A 28 4.12 4.36 -12.63
CA GLY A 28 5.32 4.65 -11.85
C GLY A 28 5.31 4.06 -10.43
N PHE A 29 4.54 2.99 -10.20
CA PHE A 29 4.70 2.19 -8.98
C PHE A 29 5.86 1.22 -9.15
N LEU A 30 6.67 1.07 -8.08
CA LEU A 30 7.83 0.18 -8.08
C LEU A 30 7.46 -1.25 -7.69
N VAL A 31 6.57 -1.37 -6.72
CA VAL A 31 6.18 -2.65 -6.12
C VAL A 31 4.67 -2.77 -6.07
N VAL A 32 4.20 -3.98 -6.34
CA VAL A 32 2.78 -4.34 -6.30
C VAL A 32 2.65 -5.68 -5.60
N GLY A 33 1.80 -5.74 -4.60
CA GLY A 33 1.48 -6.97 -3.91
C GLY A 33 -0.02 -7.18 -3.75
N ILE A 34 -0.43 -8.42 -3.64
CA ILE A 34 -1.83 -8.80 -3.45
C ILE A 34 -1.94 -9.55 -2.12
N GLY A 35 -2.64 -8.94 -1.18
CA GLY A 35 -2.91 -9.52 0.13
C GLY A 35 -4.41 -9.71 0.39
N PRO A 36 -4.75 -10.32 1.53
CA PRO A 36 -6.13 -10.42 1.98
C PRO A 36 -6.69 -9.03 2.30
N ALA A 37 -7.99 -8.82 2.07
CA ALA A 37 -8.68 -7.61 2.52
C ALA A 37 -8.97 -7.65 4.04
N SER A 38 -8.06 -8.19 4.82
CA SER A 38 -8.16 -8.35 6.28
C SER A 38 -6.80 -8.19 6.93
N ILE A 39 -6.79 -7.85 8.21
CA ILE A 39 -5.57 -7.73 9.01
C ILE A 39 -5.36 -9.00 9.83
N GLY A 40 -4.15 -9.53 9.86
CA GLY A 40 -3.75 -10.67 10.69
C GLY A 40 -3.87 -10.39 12.19
N SER A 41 -4.06 -11.45 12.98
CA SER A 41 -4.28 -11.33 14.43
C SER A 41 -3.13 -10.63 15.14
N VAL A 42 -1.89 -10.92 14.78
CA VAL A 42 -0.70 -10.31 15.39
C VAL A 42 -0.72 -8.77 15.32
N TYR A 43 -1.19 -8.21 14.21
CA TYR A 43 -1.30 -6.75 14.05
C TYR A 43 -2.48 -6.17 14.82
N LYS A 44 -3.60 -6.90 14.91
CA LYS A 44 -4.76 -6.51 15.72
C LYS A 44 -4.40 -6.46 17.20
N ASP A 45 -3.71 -7.49 17.67
CA ASP A 45 -3.27 -7.61 19.06
C ASP A 45 -2.24 -6.49 19.39
N GLY A 46 -1.35 -6.18 18.44
CA GLY A 46 -0.41 -5.07 18.56
C GLY A 46 -1.12 -3.72 18.70
N LEU A 47 -2.13 -3.45 17.87
CA LEU A 47 -2.92 -2.20 17.97
C LEU A 47 -3.73 -2.17 19.27
N SER A 48 -4.33 -3.29 19.70
CA SER A 48 -5.03 -3.36 20.98
C SER A 48 -4.09 -3.03 22.14
N THR A 49 -2.91 -3.69 22.19
CA THR A 49 -1.91 -3.43 23.22
C THR A 49 -1.45 -1.97 23.23
N PHE A 50 -1.26 -1.36 22.05
CA PHE A 50 -0.89 0.04 21.91
C PHE A 50 -1.94 0.98 22.53
N LEU A 51 -3.22 0.72 22.23
CA LEU A 51 -4.34 1.50 22.75
C LEU A 51 -4.61 1.25 24.24
N ASP A 52 -4.45 0.01 24.72
CA ASP A 52 -4.65 -0.34 26.14
C ASP A 52 -3.60 0.33 27.04
N ASN A 53 -2.41 0.60 26.51
CA ASN A 53 -1.36 1.35 27.21
C ASN A 53 -1.43 2.87 26.98
N ALA A 54 -2.45 3.37 26.29
CA ALA A 54 -2.63 4.79 25.96
C ALA A 54 -1.40 5.41 25.24
N PHE A 55 -0.74 4.63 24.37
CA PHE A 55 0.42 5.09 23.62
C PHE A 55 0.06 6.03 22.47
N GLU A 56 -1.23 6.17 22.13
CA GLU A 56 -1.71 7.12 21.12
C GLU A 56 -1.56 8.58 21.54
N GLY A 57 -1.38 8.88 22.84
CA GLY A 57 -1.29 10.26 23.34
C GLY A 57 -2.53 11.06 22.95
N ASP A 58 -2.34 12.22 22.31
CA ASP A 58 -3.42 13.12 21.88
C ASP A 58 -4.08 12.68 20.54
N MET A 59 -3.73 11.50 20.02
CA MET A 59 -4.28 10.99 18.75
C MET A 59 -5.56 10.16 18.97
N ASP A 60 -6.57 10.72 19.60
CA ASP A 60 -7.85 10.04 19.90
C ASP A 60 -8.50 9.38 18.68
N TRP A 61 -8.21 9.88 17.48
CA TRP A 61 -8.70 9.32 16.24
C TRP A 61 -8.20 7.88 15.98
N LEU A 62 -7.08 7.46 16.56
CA LEU A 62 -6.61 6.07 16.48
C LEU A 62 -7.59 5.15 17.22
N ARG A 63 -8.01 5.53 18.42
CA ARG A 63 -8.96 4.79 19.25
C ARG A 63 -10.36 4.75 18.61
N THR A 64 -10.86 5.88 18.16
CA THR A 64 -12.20 5.99 17.55
C THR A 64 -12.30 5.24 16.22
N THR A 65 -11.20 5.02 15.52
CA THR A 65 -11.15 4.29 14.24
C THR A 65 -10.59 2.87 14.36
N ALA A 66 -10.25 2.39 15.55
CA ALA A 66 -9.61 1.10 15.79
C ALA A 66 -10.34 -0.08 15.13
N SER A 67 -11.66 -0.13 15.24
CA SER A 67 -12.47 -1.20 14.63
C SER A 67 -12.34 -1.28 13.11
N LYS A 68 -12.21 -0.13 12.43
CA LYS A 68 -12.00 -0.07 10.98
C LYS A 68 -10.56 -0.49 10.62
N ARG A 69 -9.58 -0.09 11.44
CA ARG A 69 -8.18 -0.46 11.25
C ARG A 69 -7.96 -1.96 11.41
N MET A 70 -8.54 -2.54 12.45
CA MET A 70 -8.46 -3.98 12.71
C MET A 70 -9.27 -4.83 11.73
N GLN A 71 -10.33 -4.26 11.17
CA GLN A 71 -11.24 -4.97 10.27
C GLN A 71 -11.61 -4.08 9.07
N PRO A 72 -10.79 -4.08 8.02
CA PRO A 72 -11.05 -3.28 6.80
C PRO A 72 -12.43 -3.53 6.18
N GLN A 73 -12.98 -4.74 6.32
CA GLN A 73 -14.34 -5.07 5.88
C GLN A 73 -15.43 -4.23 6.57
N ASN A 74 -15.14 -3.58 7.72
CA ASN A 74 -16.09 -2.61 8.30
C ASN A 74 -16.25 -1.35 7.44
N MET A 75 -15.32 -1.08 6.52
CA MET A 75 -15.44 0.00 5.55
C MET A 75 -16.03 -0.48 4.21
N TRP A 76 -15.79 -1.73 3.88
CA TRP A 76 -16.33 -2.35 2.67
C TRP A 76 -16.47 -3.88 2.86
N PRO A 77 -17.68 -4.37 3.21
CA PRO A 77 -17.92 -5.79 3.50
C PRO A 77 -17.62 -6.75 2.35
N ASP A 78 -17.78 -6.27 1.10
CA ASP A 78 -17.60 -7.12 -0.08
C ASP A 78 -16.14 -7.27 -0.50
N ALA A 79 -15.21 -6.54 0.13
CA ALA A 79 -13.79 -6.60 -0.19
C ALA A 79 -13.22 -8.01 0.06
N LYS A 80 -12.58 -8.58 -0.95
CA LYS A 80 -11.95 -9.92 -0.92
C LYS A 80 -10.44 -9.87 -1.01
N SER A 81 -9.91 -8.92 -1.79
CA SER A 81 -8.47 -8.75 -1.95
C SER A 81 -8.06 -7.29 -1.79
N ALA A 82 -6.88 -7.07 -1.26
CA ALA A 82 -6.20 -5.79 -1.21
C ALA A 82 -5.00 -5.83 -2.16
N ILE A 83 -4.96 -4.91 -3.11
CA ILE A 83 -3.80 -4.67 -3.97
C ILE A 83 -3.06 -3.51 -3.34
N VAL A 84 -1.85 -3.75 -2.86
CA VAL A 84 -1.01 -2.73 -2.23
C VAL A 84 0.10 -2.33 -3.18
N LEU A 85 0.32 -1.03 -3.31
CA LEU A 85 1.28 -0.46 -4.25
C LEU A 85 2.24 0.48 -3.53
N GLY A 86 3.51 0.43 -3.93
CA GLY A 86 4.56 1.32 -3.43
C GLY A 86 5.08 2.24 -4.53
N MET A 87 5.15 3.54 -4.25
CA MET A 87 5.72 4.55 -5.16
C MET A 87 6.94 5.19 -4.52
N ASN A 88 8.08 5.12 -5.19
CA ASN A 88 9.32 5.72 -4.71
C ASN A 88 9.23 7.25 -4.65
N TYR A 89 9.75 7.82 -3.57
CA TYR A 89 9.98 9.25 -3.41
C TYR A 89 11.44 9.59 -3.10
N GLY A 90 12.32 8.59 -3.08
CA GLY A 90 13.74 8.77 -2.83
C GLY A 90 14.37 9.70 -3.87
N PRO A 91 15.24 10.61 -3.46
CA PRO A 91 15.93 11.50 -4.39
C PRO A 91 17.11 10.79 -5.07
N ASP A 92 17.52 11.31 -6.24
CA ASP A 92 18.67 10.82 -7.00
C ASP A 92 20.03 11.20 -6.35
N HIS A 93 20.00 11.94 -5.25
CA HIS A 93 21.19 12.40 -4.51
C HIS A 93 21.05 12.07 -3.02
N ASN A 94 22.18 12.07 -2.30
CA ASN A 94 22.14 11.86 -0.85
C ASN A 94 21.44 13.05 -0.15
N PRO A 95 20.25 12.85 0.45
CA PRO A 95 19.50 13.96 1.09
C PRO A 95 20.18 14.55 2.31
N MET A 96 21.23 13.91 2.85
CA MET A 96 22.00 14.40 3.98
C MET A 96 23.05 15.45 3.60
N ASP A 97 23.39 15.58 2.31
CA ASP A 97 24.41 16.53 1.84
C ASP A 97 24.05 17.98 2.18
N ASN A 98 22.76 18.29 2.26
CA ASN A 98 22.27 19.63 2.60
C ASN A 98 22.41 19.99 4.09
N LEU A 99 22.67 19.03 4.97
CA LEU A 99 22.79 19.28 6.42
C LEU A 99 23.97 20.16 6.79
N SER A 100 24.97 20.24 5.94
CA SER A 100 26.13 21.14 6.13
C SER A 100 25.81 22.61 5.86
N ALA A 101 24.73 22.93 5.15
CA ALA A 101 24.32 24.28 4.78
C ALA A 101 23.61 24.96 5.95
N ARG A 102 24.39 25.59 6.86
CA ARG A 102 23.87 26.19 8.10
C ARG A 102 22.88 27.36 7.91
N THR A 103 22.83 27.94 6.72
CA THR A 103 21.94 29.07 6.37
C THR A 103 20.72 28.66 5.59
N ALA A 104 20.54 27.36 5.32
CA ALA A 104 19.41 26.83 4.57
C ALA A 104 18.62 25.84 5.43
N GLY A 105 17.30 25.91 5.36
CA GLY A 105 16.43 24.87 5.93
C GLY A 105 16.51 23.58 5.12
N ASN A 106 16.43 22.42 5.77
CA ASN A 106 16.33 21.15 5.10
C ASN A 106 14.90 20.62 5.21
N ILE A 107 14.23 20.44 4.07
CA ILE A 107 12.89 19.86 4.00
C ILE A 107 13.04 18.36 3.81
N SER A 108 12.34 17.59 4.62
CA SER A 108 12.31 16.13 4.49
C SER A 108 11.89 15.72 3.07
N VAL A 109 12.55 14.70 2.55
CA VAL A 109 12.38 14.27 1.14
C VAL A 109 10.93 13.99 0.78
N TYR A 110 10.19 13.33 1.65
CA TYR A 110 8.78 13.00 1.41
C TYR A 110 7.86 14.23 1.26
N ALA A 111 8.27 15.37 1.83
CA ALA A 111 7.48 16.61 1.83
C ALA A 111 7.89 17.59 0.71
N ARG A 112 8.83 17.19 -0.16
CA ARG A 112 9.26 18.03 -1.29
C ARG A 112 8.30 17.91 -2.46
N GLY A 113 8.07 19.05 -3.14
CA GLY A 113 7.24 19.09 -4.35
C GLY A 113 5.74 19.16 -4.08
N ARG A 114 4.96 18.44 -4.89
CA ARG A 114 3.49 18.40 -4.77
C ARG A 114 3.08 17.49 -3.61
N ASP A 115 1.88 17.75 -3.07
CA ASP A 115 1.28 16.86 -2.08
C ASP A 115 1.15 15.44 -2.66
N TYR A 116 1.83 14.48 -2.02
CA TYR A 116 1.87 13.11 -2.47
C TYR A 116 0.49 12.43 -2.41
N HIS A 117 -0.38 12.85 -1.49
CA HIS A 117 -1.73 12.31 -1.40
C HIS A 117 -2.49 12.54 -2.71
N ASP A 118 -2.40 13.73 -3.29
CA ASP A 118 -3.07 14.04 -4.55
C ASP A 118 -2.44 13.29 -5.72
N VAL A 119 -1.10 13.22 -5.76
CA VAL A 119 -0.37 12.53 -6.82
C VAL A 119 -0.69 11.04 -6.81
N LEU A 120 -0.53 10.40 -5.65
CA LEU A 120 -0.75 8.97 -5.47
C LEU A 120 -2.22 8.60 -5.74
N LYS A 121 -3.15 9.34 -5.13
CA LYS A 121 -4.59 9.12 -5.30
C LYS A 121 -5.04 9.27 -6.76
N GLY A 122 -4.45 10.22 -7.50
CA GLY A 122 -4.71 10.39 -8.92
C GLY A 122 -4.33 9.15 -9.73
N LYS A 123 -3.12 8.63 -9.51
CA LYS A 123 -2.59 7.43 -10.17
C LYS A 123 -3.37 6.16 -9.78
N LEU A 124 -3.66 5.99 -8.50
CA LEU A 124 -4.47 4.87 -8.01
C LEU A 124 -5.88 4.87 -8.60
N LYS A 125 -6.53 6.03 -8.74
CA LYS A 125 -7.85 6.14 -9.38
C LYS A 125 -7.80 5.73 -10.85
N GLN A 126 -6.75 6.11 -11.58
CA GLN A 126 -6.56 5.68 -12.96
C GLN A 126 -6.40 4.16 -13.06
N LEU A 127 -5.54 3.58 -12.22
CA LEU A 127 -5.34 2.14 -12.17
C LEU A 127 -6.63 1.40 -11.77
N ALA A 128 -7.36 1.90 -10.76
CA ALA A 128 -8.63 1.35 -10.32
C ALA A 128 -9.69 1.37 -11.44
N SER A 129 -9.78 2.46 -12.20
CA SER A 129 -10.69 2.57 -13.34
C SER A 129 -10.37 1.56 -14.43
N GLN A 130 -9.09 1.40 -14.76
CA GLN A 130 -8.63 0.42 -15.74
C GLN A 130 -8.88 -1.02 -15.26
N PHE A 131 -8.62 -1.30 -13.98
CA PHE A 131 -8.86 -2.60 -13.37
C PHE A 131 -10.35 -2.97 -13.40
N SER A 132 -11.21 -2.04 -12.97
CA SER A 132 -12.66 -2.24 -12.98
C SER A 132 -13.20 -2.44 -14.39
N ALA A 133 -12.75 -1.64 -15.36
CA ALA A 133 -13.15 -1.80 -16.76
C ALA A 133 -12.74 -3.15 -17.35
N LYS A 134 -11.59 -3.67 -16.91
CA LYS A 134 -11.02 -4.92 -17.42
C LYS A 134 -11.61 -6.17 -16.76
N THR A 135 -11.92 -6.10 -15.47
CA THR A 135 -12.38 -7.25 -14.68
C THR A 135 -13.90 -7.29 -14.49
N GLY A 136 -14.56 -6.14 -14.64
CA GLY A 136 -16.00 -5.99 -14.29
C GLY A 136 -16.25 -5.89 -12.78
N ASN A 137 -15.19 -5.90 -11.95
CA ASN A 137 -15.30 -5.90 -10.50
C ASN A 137 -15.23 -4.48 -9.91
N ALA A 138 -15.82 -4.32 -8.74
CA ALA A 138 -15.77 -3.06 -8.00
C ALA A 138 -14.39 -2.86 -7.36
N VAL A 139 -13.97 -1.58 -7.30
CA VAL A 139 -12.69 -1.20 -6.69
C VAL A 139 -12.87 0.05 -5.84
N LYS A 140 -12.24 0.08 -4.66
CA LYS A 140 -12.11 1.27 -3.82
C LYS A 140 -10.64 1.62 -3.62
N VAL A 141 -10.36 2.92 -3.67
CA VAL A 141 -9.00 3.47 -3.52
C VAL A 141 -8.82 4.04 -2.12
N PHE A 142 -7.70 3.73 -1.49
CA PHE A 142 -7.31 4.29 -0.20
C PHE A 142 -5.86 4.80 -0.27
N VAL A 143 -5.60 5.88 0.45
CA VAL A 143 -4.27 6.49 0.61
C VAL A 143 -4.26 7.14 1.99
N ASP A 144 -3.32 6.79 2.83
CA ASP A 144 -2.92 7.39 4.11
C ASP A 144 -4.08 7.95 5.00
N THR A 145 -4.95 8.77 4.45
CA THR A 145 -6.07 9.40 5.17
C THR A 145 -7.20 8.44 5.58
N ALA A 146 -7.18 7.21 5.08
CA ALA A 146 -8.14 6.18 5.46
C ALA A 146 -7.70 5.47 6.75
N PRO A 147 -8.65 4.98 7.57
CA PRO A 147 -8.32 4.23 8.77
C PRO A 147 -7.91 2.79 8.43
N LEU A 148 -6.79 2.64 7.74
CA LEU A 148 -6.16 1.38 7.38
C LEU A 148 -4.82 1.22 8.12
N MET A 149 -4.38 -0.01 8.24
CA MET A 149 -3.04 -0.37 8.69
C MET A 149 -2.20 -0.72 7.46
N GLU A 150 -1.80 0.31 6.71
CA GLU A 150 -1.15 0.16 5.39
C GLU A 150 0.13 -0.69 5.43
N LYS A 151 1.00 -0.46 6.41
CA LYS A 151 2.25 -1.23 6.55
C LYS A 151 2.02 -2.72 6.83
N PRO A 152 1.13 -3.12 7.76
CA PRO A 152 0.71 -4.50 7.90
C PRO A 152 0.11 -5.10 6.63
N LEU A 153 -0.76 -4.37 5.94
CA LEU A 153 -1.33 -4.83 4.67
C LEU A 153 -0.26 -5.04 3.61
N ALA A 154 0.70 -4.12 3.52
CA ALA A 154 1.82 -4.21 2.59
C ALA A 154 2.73 -5.42 2.87
N GLN A 155 3.00 -5.71 4.14
CA GLN A 155 3.76 -6.89 4.55
C GLN A 155 3.00 -8.18 4.21
N GLN A 156 1.69 -8.26 4.53
CA GLN A 156 0.84 -9.40 4.17
C GLN A 156 0.71 -9.59 2.66
N ALA A 157 0.82 -8.51 1.88
CA ALA A 157 0.81 -8.52 0.42
C ALA A 157 2.19 -8.76 -0.21
N GLY A 158 3.22 -9.04 0.58
CA GLY A 158 4.54 -9.40 0.08
C GLY A 158 5.42 -8.23 -0.36
N LEU A 159 5.04 -6.97 -0.09
CA LEU A 159 5.84 -5.81 -0.52
C LEU A 159 7.13 -5.63 0.26
N GLY A 160 7.19 -6.12 1.48
CA GLY A 160 8.33 -5.92 2.37
C GLY A 160 7.96 -6.25 3.80
N TRP A 161 8.80 -5.90 4.75
CA TRP A 161 8.57 -6.12 6.19
C TRP A 161 8.66 -4.81 6.97
N GLN A 162 7.98 -4.75 8.10
CA GLN A 162 8.12 -3.62 9.02
C GLN A 162 9.44 -3.73 9.79
N GLY A 163 10.37 -2.83 9.49
CA GLY A 163 11.67 -2.79 10.16
C GLY A 163 11.58 -2.30 11.61
N LYS A 164 12.68 -2.44 12.37
CA LYS A 164 12.78 -1.96 13.77
C LYS A 164 12.52 -0.46 13.93
N HIS A 165 12.68 0.33 12.87
CA HIS A 165 12.34 1.77 12.82
C HIS A 165 10.86 2.01 12.46
N THR A 166 10.01 0.98 12.42
CA THR A 166 8.58 1.01 12.13
C THR A 166 8.16 1.35 10.69
N ASN A 167 9.09 1.64 9.79
CA ASN A 167 8.78 1.80 8.37
C ASN A 167 8.83 0.45 7.65
N LEU A 168 8.05 0.36 6.55
CA LEU A 168 8.13 -0.77 5.65
C LEU A 168 9.46 -0.73 4.89
N ILE A 169 10.10 -1.87 4.71
CA ILE A 169 11.35 -2.04 3.97
C ILE A 169 11.11 -3.06 2.86
N ASP A 170 11.34 -2.67 1.64
CA ASP A 170 11.49 -3.57 0.51
C ASP A 170 12.97 -3.89 0.31
N LYS A 171 13.27 -5.14 -0.04
CA LYS A 171 14.66 -5.61 -0.14
C LYS A 171 15.48 -4.88 -1.20
N ASP A 172 14.84 -4.54 -2.32
CA ASP A 172 15.50 -3.96 -3.49
C ASP A 172 15.37 -2.43 -3.53
N SER A 173 14.25 -1.89 -3.01
CA SER A 173 13.90 -0.46 -3.10
C SER A 173 14.13 0.30 -1.78
N GLY A 174 14.46 -0.38 -0.68
CA GLY A 174 14.64 0.25 0.63
C GLY A 174 13.31 0.64 1.28
N SER A 175 13.23 1.85 1.89
CA SER A 175 12.05 2.31 2.62
C SER A 175 11.52 3.68 2.14
N PHE A 176 12.06 4.23 1.06
CA PHE A 176 11.66 5.53 0.51
C PHE A 176 10.51 5.40 -0.49
N PHE A 177 9.37 4.89 -0.04
CA PHE A 177 8.18 4.80 -0.89
C PHE A 177 6.90 5.10 -0.10
N PHE A 178 5.94 5.73 -0.78
CA PHE A 178 4.58 5.89 -0.30
C PHE A 178 3.76 4.64 -0.60
N LEU A 179 2.81 4.34 0.27
CA LEU A 179 1.86 3.25 0.09
C LEU A 179 0.52 3.75 -0.42
N GLY A 180 -0.17 2.90 -1.17
CA GLY A 180 -1.55 3.11 -1.56
C GLY A 180 -2.24 1.79 -1.86
N GLU A 181 -3.55 1.73 -1.63
CA GLU A 181 -4.30 0.49 -1.70
C GLU A 181 -5.50 0.59 -2.64
N LEU A 182 -5.72 -0.51 -3.34
CA LEU A 182 -6.95 -0.81 -4.05
C LEU A 182 -7.60 -2.03 -3.41
N TYR A 183 -8.78 -1.86 -2.85
CA TYR A 183 -9.60 -3.00 -2.44
C TYR A 183 -10.53 -3.40 -3.57
N THR A 184 -10.73 -4.71 -3.77
CA THR A 184 -11.64 -5.24 -4.78
C THR A 184 -12.48 -6.39 -4.24
N ASP A 185 -13.67 -6.54 -4.78
CA ASP A 185 -14.54 -7.70 -4.57
C ASP A 185 -14.14 -8.94 -5.40
N LEU A 186 -13.11 -8.80 -6.25
CA LEU A 186 -12.50 -9.90 -6.97
C LEU A 186 -11.57 -10.70 -6.05
N PRO A 187 -11.77 -12.02 -5.88
CA PRO A 187 -10.78 -12.85 -5.21
C PRO A 187 -9.58 -13.04 -6.13
N LEU A 188 -8.45 -12.48 -5.75
CA LEU A 188 -7.17 -12.61 -6.46
C LEU A 188 -6.28 -13.65 -5.77
N PRO A 189 -5.39 -14.34 -6.50
CA PRO A 189 -4.30 -15.10 -5.89
C PRO A 189 -3.46 -14.18 -5.02
N LEU A 190 -3.24 -14.58 -3.75
CA LEU A 190 -2.48 -13.81 -2.79
C LEU A 190 -0.98 -14.07 -2.95
N ASP A 191 -0.18 -13.05 -2.69
CA ASP A 191 1.26 -13.17 -2.56
C ASP A 191 1.62 -13.69 -1.16
N GLU A 192 2.84 -14.20 -1.02
CA GLU A 192 3.37 -14.66 0.26
C GLU A 192 3.78 -13.47 1.13
N GLU A 193 3.40 -13.51 2.41
CA GLU A 193 3.81 -12.49 3.38
C GLU A 193 5.34 -12.47 3.52
N GLN A 194 5.91 -11.25 3.57
CA GLN A 194 7.34 -11.09 3.80
C GLN A 194 7.72 -11.34 5.26
N THR A 195 8.83 -12.07 5.43
CA THR A 195 9.43 -12.30 6.74
C THR A 195 10.32 -11.12 7.16
N ASP A 196 10.53 -10.96 8.46
CA ASP A 196 11.47 -9.96 8.99
C ASP A 196 12.92 -10.34 8.62
N HIS A 197 13.62 -9.44 7.95
CA HIS A 197 15.05 -9.57 7.61
C HIS A 197 15.96 -8.66 8.45
N CYS A 198 15.46 -8.03 9.50
CA CYS A 198 16.27 -7.20 10.39
C CYS A 198 17.30 -8.02 11.19
N GLY A 199 16.94 -9.23 11.63
CA GLY A 199 17.81 -10.07 12.43
C GLY A 199 18.45 -9.30 13.59
N ASP A 200 19.77 -9.40 13.75
CA ASP A 200 20.54 -8.71 14.80
C ASP A 200 20.92 -7.26 14.41
N CYS A 201 20.55 -6.79 13.23
CA CYS A 201 20.85 -5.42 12.79
C CYS A 201 20.18 -4.38 13.70
N SER A 202 20.95 -3.38 14.16
CA SER A 202 20.48 -2.29 15.03
C SER A 202 20.81 -0.89 14.49
N ARG A 203 21.23 -0.77 13.23
CA ARG A 203 21.70 0.51 12.66
C ARG A 203 20.69 1.65 12.79
N CYS A 204 19.42 1.40 12.51
CA CYS A 204 18.36 2.41 12.62
C CYS A 204 17.94 2.72 14.07
N MET A 205 18.37 1.88 15.05
CA MET A 205 18.10 2.12 16.48
C MET A 205 19.21 2.94 17.13
N ALA A 206 20.38 3.02 16.49
CA ALA A 206 21.56 3.72 16.98
C ALA A 206 21.79 5.09 16.28
N ALA A 207 20.92 5.44 15.30
CA ALA A 207 21.03 6.66 14.50
C ALA A 207 20.46 7.90 15.19
#